data_2590096e383beaf3a6ca2e96d3993b84
#
_entry.id   2590096e383beaf3a6ca2e96d3993b84
#
_cell.length_a   1.000
_cell.length_b   1.000
_cell.length_c   1.000
_cell.angle_alpha   90.00
_cell.angle_beta   90.00
_cell.angle_gamma   90.00
#
_symmetry.space_group_name_H-M   'P 1'
#
loop_
_entity.id
_entity.type
_entity.pdbx_description
1 polymer ?
#
loop_
_entity_poly.entity_id
_entity_poly.type
_entity_poly.pdbx_seq_one_letter_code
_entity_poly.pdbx_strand_id
1 'polypeptide(L)'
;MRTIFTVFLVLILSLGGFVWYRYYFVFAEGVKSGQLNYVTKKGYIFKTYEGKLIQSGVKSSGTSIQSNEFVFSIDDERVAKQLELASGKYIDLHYNEYISSLPWRGMSQYVVDSVIAIHDEKGF
;
A
#
# COMPACT_ATOMS: atom_id res chain seq x y z
N MET A 1 -16.10 8.21 -42.30
CA MET A 1 -15.92 9.10 -41.13
C MET A 1 -16.60 8.58 -39.88
N ARG A 2 -17.89 8.30 -39.98
CA ARG A 2 -18.62 7.81 -38.80
C ARG A 2 -18.04 6.50 -38.25
N THR A 3 -17.68 5.56 -39.13
CA THR A 3 -17.14 4.29 -38.72
C THR A 3 -15.80 4.45 -37.99
N ILE A 4 -14.95 5.31 -38.54
CA ILE A 4 -13.64 5.58 -37.93
C ILE A 4 -13.82 6.22 -36.56
N PHE A 5 -14.74 7.18 -36.45
CA PHE A 5 -15.01 7.82 -35.18
C PHE A 5 -15.53 6.83 -34.13
N THR A 6 -16.45 5.95 -34.55
CA THR A 6 -17.02 4.94 -33.66
C THR A 6 -15.95 3.97 -33.19
N VAL A 7 -15.09 3.50 -34.07
CA VAL A 7 -14.00 2.60 -33.71
C VAL A 7 -13.04 3.28 -32.73
N PHE A 8 -12.71 4.52 -33.01
CA PHE A 8 -11.81 5.29 -32.15
C PHE A 8 -12.42 5.48 -30.76
N LEU A 9 -13.71 5.78 -30.70
CA LEU A 9 -14.41 5.94 -29.42
C LEU A 9 -14.40 4.65 -28.61
N VAL A 10 -14.69 3.52 -29.27
CA VAL A 10 -14.67 2.22 -28.59
C VAL A 10 -13.29 1.90 -28.06
N LEU A 11 -12.24 2.21 -28.81
CA LEU A 11 -10.87 1.98 -28.37
C LEU A 11 -10.54 2.83 -27.15
N ILE A 12 -10.94 4.09 -27.12
CA ILE A 12 -10.68 4.97 -25.99
C ILE A 12 -11.41 4.47 -24.75
N LEU A 13 -12.67 4.09 -24.88
CA LEU A 13 -13.45 3.58 -23.76
C LEU A 13 -12.87 2.27 -23.23
N SER A 14 -12.44 1.39 -24.12
CA SER A 14 -11.83 0.11 -23.73
C SER A 14 -10.52 0.35 -22.99
N LEU A 15 -9.69 1.26 -23.50
CA LEU A 15 -8.42 1.58 -22.87
C LEU A 15 -8.64 2.21 -21.51
N GLY A 16 -9.60 3.13 -21.40
CA GLY A 16 -9.93 3.74 -20.12
C GLY A 16 -10.38 2.75 -19.10
N GLY A 17 -11.26 1.82 -19.51
CA GLY A 17 -11.72 0.76 -18.61
C GLY A 17 -10.60 -0.17 -18.18
N PHE A 18 -9.71 -0.51 -19.09
CA PHE A 18 -8.56 -1.35 -18.80
C PHE A 18 -7.63 -0.67 -17.79
N VAL A 19 -7.33 0.62 -18.00
CA VAL A 19 -6.47 1.38 -17.10
C VAL A 19 -7.10 1.46 -15.71
N TRP A 20 -8.42 1.76 -15.67
CA TRP A 20 -9.11 1.83 -14.39
C TRP A 20 -9.01 0.50 -13.65
N TYR A 21 -9.30 -0.59 -14.33
CA TYR A 21 -9.27 -1.91 -13.70
C TYR A 21 -7.87 -2.24 -13.17
N ARG A 22 -6.85 -1.96 -13.97
CA ARG A 22 -5.49 -2.34 -13.61
C ARG A 22 -4.92 -1.49 -12.47
N TYR A 23 -5.24 -0.21 -12.44
CA TYR A 23 -4.58 0.72 -11.53
C TYR A 23 -5.45 1.21 -10.39
N TYR A 24 -6.74 1.24 -10.55
CA TYR A 24 -7.64 1.80 -9.55
C TYR A 24 -8.57 0.79 -8.90
N PHE A 25 -8.69 -0.37 -9.49
CA PHE A 25 -9.53 -1.41 -8.90
C PHE A 25 -8.83 -1.98 -7.67
N VAL A 26 -9.53 -1.99 -6.55
CA VAL A 26 -9.00 -2.60 -5.33
C VAL A 26 -9.15 -4.11 -5.46
N PHE A 27 -8.02 -4.77 -5.68
CA PHE A 27 -8.00 -6.22 -5.86
C PHE A 27 -8.27 -6.94 -4.55
N ALA A 28 -7.70 -6.42 -3.46
CA ALA A 28 -7.87 -7.01 -2.14
C ALA A 28 -7.72 -5.92 -1.09
N GLU A 29 -8.25 -6.17 0.09
CA GLU A 29 -8.05 -5.28 1.22
C GLU A 29 -7.94 -6.11 2.48
N GLY A 30 -7.30 -5.56 3.50
CA GLY A 30 -7.13 -6.29 4.74
C GLY A 30 -6.46 -5.45 5.79
N VAL A 31 -6.17 -6.11 6.89
CA VAL A 31 -5.50 -5.49 8.03
C VAL A 31 -4.21 -6.24 8.29
N LYS A 32 -3.15 -5.50 8.49
CA LYS A 32 -1.86 -6.07 8.89
C LYS A 32 -1.37 -5.40 10.15
N SER A 33 -0.77 -6.20 11.01
CA SER A 33 -0.22 -5.74 12.27
C SER A 33 1.26 -6.06 12.32
N GLY A 34 2.02 -5.19 12.94
CA GLY A 34 3.44 -5.40 13.09
C GLY A 34 4.10 -4.18 13.71
N GLN A 35 5.42 -4.27 13.85
CA GLN A 35 6.20 -3.16 14.34
C GLN A 35 6.59 -2.26 13.18
N LEU A 36 6.28 -0.98 13.31
CA LEU A 36 6.63 -0.03 12.26
C LEU A 36 8.12 0.23 12.28
N ASN A 37 8.78 -0.08 11.18
CA ASN A 37 10.21 0.13 11.05
C ASN A 37 10.54 1.57 10.69
N TYR A 38 9.93 2.06 9.62
CA TYR A 38 10.15 3.43 9.20
C TYR A 38 9.01 3.88 8.29
N VAL A 39 8.92 5.21 8.14
CA VAL A 39 8.13 5.86 7.10
C VAL A 39 9.02 6.90 6.47
N THR A 40 9.08 6.90 5.16
CA THR A 40 9.93 7.84 4.44
C THR A 40 9.16 8.38 3.24
N LYS A 41 9.57 9.54 2.76
CA LYS A 41 9.01 10.14 1.56
C LYS A 41 10.05 10.03 0.47
N LYS A 42 9.72 9.35 -0.62
CA LYS A 42 10.70 9.13 -1.69
C LYS A 42 10.03 9.12 -3.05
N GLY A 43 10.83 9.29 -4.07
CA GLY A 43 10.41 9.34 -5.45
C GLY A 43 11.24 10.35 -6.22
N TYR A 44 11.21 10.22 -7.53
CA TYR A 44 11.97 11.12 -8.39
C TYR A 44 11.17 12.33 -8.82
N ILE A 45 10.03 12.09 -9.44
CA ILE A 45 9.13 13.16 -9.91
C ILE A 45 7.97 13.30 -8.95
N PHE A 46 7.30 12.19 -8.68
CA PHE A 46 6.20 12.15 -7.72
C PHE A 46 6.71 11.52 -6.44
N LYS A 47 6.69 12.29 -5.36
CA LYS A 47 7.14 11.79 -4.07
C LYS A 47 5.96 11.21 -3.31
N THR A 48 6.15 10.02 -2.80
CA THR A 48 5.13 9.31 -2.06
C THR A 48 5.69 8.84 -0.73
N TYR A 49 4.79 8.68 0.23
CA TYR A 49 5.18 8.12 1.52
C TYR A 49 5.22 6.61 1.42
N GLU A 50 6.34 6.05 1.87
CA GLU A 50 6.54 4.60 1.87
C GLU A 50 6.92 4.18 3.27
N GLY A 51 6.37 3.04 3.69
CA GLY A 51 6.66 2.53 5.02
C GLY A 51 6.94 1.04 5.00
N LYS A 52 7.45 0.57 6.11
CA LYS A 52 7.76 -0.85 6.28
C LYS A 52 7.36 -1.30 7.67
N LEU A 53 6.56 -2.36 7.71
CA LEU A 53 6.25 -3.09 8.94
C LEU A 53 7.11 -4.33 9.02
N ILE A 54 7.54 -4.65 10.21
CA ILE A 54 8.23 -5.90 10.47
C ILE A 54 7.28 -6.77 11.28
N GLN A 55 6.92 -7.90 10.71
CA GLN A 55 6.11 -8.90 11.37
C GLN A 55 7.04 -10.03 11.81
N SER A 56 7.30 -10.10 13.09
CA SER A 56 8.13 -11.17 13.60
C SER A 56 7.24 -12.34 14.00
N GLY A 57 7.72 -13.53 13.71
CA GLY A 57 6.98 -14.71 14.07
C GLY A 57 7.91 -15.88 14.23
N VAL A 58 7.54 -16.78 15.12
CA VAL A 58 8.28 -18.03 15.31
C VAL A 58 7.59 -19.09 14.47
N LYS A 59 8.35 -19.68 13.58
CA LYS A 59 7.82 -20.78 12.78
C LYS A 59 7.77 -22.03 13.63
N SER A 60 6.65 -22.71 13.58
CA SER A 60 6.45 -23.91 14.41
C SER A 60 7.43 -25.03 14.09
N SER A 61 7.91 -25.08 12.88
CA SER A 61 8.86 -26.10 12.45
C SER A 61 10.29 -25.61 12.50
N GLY A 62 10.49 -24.36 12.87
CA GLY A 62 11.79 -23.75 12.69
C GLY A 62 12.57 -23.55 13.94
N THR A 63 13.84 -23.67 13.80
CA THR A 63 14.80 -23.26 14.80
C THR A 63 15.15 -21.80 14.62
N SER A 64 14.66 -21.17 13.54
CA SER A 64 14.98 -19.79 13.23
C SER A 64 13.75 -18.92 13.38
N ILE A 65 13.96 -17.72 13.87
CA ILE A 65 12.97 -16.66 13.89
C ILE A 65 13.04 -15.98 12.55
N GLN A 66 11.93 -15.97 11.83
CA GLN A 66 11.85 -15.26 10.57
C GLN A 66 11.02 -14.03 10.74
N SER A 67 11.55 -12.92 10.25
CA SER A 67 10.80 -11.68 10.19
C SER A 67 10.26 -11.51 8.78
N ASN A 68 8.98 -11.23 8.68
CA ASN A 68 8.35 -10.91 7.42
C ASN A 68 8.23 -9.40 7.33
N GLU A 69 8.66 -8.87 6.20
CA GLU A 69 8.59 -7.43 5.96
C GLU A 69 7.40 -7.13 5.08
N PHE A 70 6.64 -6.11 5.45
CA PHE A 70 5.53 -5.63 4.65
C PHE A 70 5.82 -4.20 4.25
N VAL A 71 6.11 -4.00 2.96
CA VAL A 71 6.38 -2.68 2.41
C VAL A 71 5.10 -2.15 1.82
N PHE A 72 4.76 -0.92 2.15
CA PHE A 72 3.50 -0.33 1.73
C PHE A 72 3.69 1.15 1.39
N SER A 73 2.76 1.65 0.59
CA SER A 73 2.69 3.07 0.27
C SER A 73 1.55 3.71 1.04
N ILE A 74 1.63 5.01 1.24
CA ILE A 74 0.59 5.78 1.92
C ILE A 74 0.22 6.94 1.02
N ASP A 75 -1.06 7.03 0.65
CA ASP A 75 -1.53 8.09 -0.23
C ASP A 75 -2.21 9.24 0.52
N ASP A 76 -2.38 9.11 1.83
CA ASP A 76 -2.98 10.15 2.67
C ASP A 76 -1.91 10.73 3.58
N GLU A 77 -1.67 12.02 3.44
CA GLU A 77 -0.64 12.68 4.23
C GLU A 77 -0.92 12.62 5.73
N ARG A 78 -2.18 12.67 6.11
CA ARG A 78 -2.53 12.59 7.54
C ARG A 78 -2.16 11.25 8.14
N VAL A 79 -2.39 10.19 7.38
CA VAL A 79 -2.01 8.84 7.81
C VAL A 79 -0.49 8.75 7.90
N ALA A 80 0.22 9.29 6.92
CA ALA A 80 1.68 9.28 6.93
C ALA A 80 2.22 10.01 8.15
N LYS A 81 1.64 11.14 8.51
CA LYS A 81 2.07 11.90 9.68
C LYS A 81 1.84 11.11 10.97
N GLN A 82 0.70 10.44 11.08
CA GLN A 82 0.44 9.59 12.24
C GLN A 82 1.49 8.48 12.35
N LEU A 83 1.84 7.88 11.23
CA LEU A 83 2.80 6.79 11.22
C LEU A 83 4.22 7.25 11.53
N GLU A 84 4.57 8.45 11.08
CA GLU A 84 5.88 9.01 11.41
C GLU A 84 6.07 9.11 12.93
N LEU A 85 5.00 9.45 13.64
CA LEU A 85 5.04 9.56 15.10
C LEU A 85 5.02 8.20 15.79
N ALA A 86 4.69 7.15 15.06
CA ALA A 86 4.55 5.81 15.61
C ALA A 86 5.71 4.89 15.26
N SER A 87 6.82 5.43 14.74
CA SER A 87 7.98 4.60 14.40
C SER A 87 8.47 3.83 15.63
N GLY A 88 8.68 2.54 15.42
CA GLY A 88 9.11 1.64 16.49
C GLY A 88 7.98 1.04 17.29
N LYS A 89 6.75 1.49 17.10
CA LYS A 89 5.60 0.99 17.84
C LYS A 89 4.91 -0.10 17.06
N TYR A 90 4.10 -0.88 17.77
CA TYR A 90 3.25 -1.89 17.13
C TYR A 90 1.98 -1.21 16.65
N ILE A 91 1.64 -1.43 15.40
CA ILE A 91 0.49 -0.79 14.79
C ILE A 91 -0.33 -1.78 13.99
N ASP A 92 -1.61 -1.47 13.86
CA ASP A 92 -2.54 -2.20 13.00
C ASP A 92 -2.94 -1.26 11.89
N LEU A 93 -2.76 -1.70 10.65
CA LEU A 93 -3.02 -0.88 9.47
C LEU A 93 -4.06 -1.54 8.59
N HIS A 94 -4.94 -0.73 8.03
CA HIS A 94 -5.82 -1.16 6.94
C HIS A 94 -5.17 -0.78 5.62
N TYR A 95 -5.15 -1.72 4.68
CA TYR A 95 -4.52 -1.49 3.39
C TYR A 95 -5.42 -1.98 2.27
N ASN A 96 -5.20 -1.39 1.10
CA ASN A 96 -5.79 -1.83 -0.15
C ASN A 96 -4.68 -2.33 -1.05
N GLU A 97 -4.93 -3.43 -1.72
CA GLU A 97 -4.00 -4.00 -2.68
C GLU A 97 -4.52 -3.73 -4.09
N TYR A 98 -3.68 -3.17 -4.93
CA TYR A 98 -4.00 -2.90 -6.33
C TYR A 98 -3.21 -3.84 -7.22
N ILE A 99 -3.73 -4.06 -8.43
CA ILE A 99 -3.06 -4.95 -9.38
C ILE A 99 -1.70 -4.38 -9.78
N SER A 100 -1.63 -3.07 -9.96
CA SER A 100 -0.37 -2.39 -10.32
C SER A 100 -0.21 -1.12 -9.52
N SER A 101 1.04 -0.73 -9.31
CA SER A 101 1.35 0.53 -8.63
C SER A 101 1.28 1.70 -9.62
N LEU A 102 1.08 2.89 -9.07
CA LEU A 102 1.10 4.13 -9.84
C LEU A 102 2.16 5.06 -9.26
N PRO A 103 2.93 5.76 -10.10
CA PRO A 103 4.00 6.62 -9.61
C PRO A 103 3.54 7.71 -8.65
N TRP A 104 2.34 8.24 -8.86
CA TRP A 104 1.83 9.33 -8.03
C TRP A 104 1.05 8.85 -6.82
N ARG A 105 0.69 7.59 -6.76
CA ARG A 105 -0.03 7.01 -5.62
C ARG A 105 0.93 6.36 -4.64
N GLY A 106 1.94 5.67 -5.15
CA GLY A 106 2.91 4.99 -4.32
C GLY A 106 3.71 3.97 -5.12
N MET A 107 4.83 3.57 -4.57
CA MET A 107 5.70 2.62 -5.23
C MET A 107 5.27 1.18 -5.01
N SER A 108 4.46 0.96 -3.98
CA SER A 108 3.97 -0.37 -3.64
C SER A 108 2.56 -0.58 -4.18
N GLN A 109 2.22 -1.82 -4.47
CA GLN A 109 0.86 -2.20 -4.80
C GLN A 109 -0.04 -2.16 -3.55
N TYR A 110 0.55 -2.19 -2.37
CA TYR A 110 -0.18 -2.11 -1.11
C TYR A 110 -0.20 -0.66 -0.65
N VAL A 111 -1.39 -0.11 -0.49
CA VAL A 111 -1.57 1.27 -0.08
C VAL A 111 -2.34 1.30 1.23
N VAL A 112 -1.73 1.87 2.25
CA VAL A 112 -2.36 2.01 3.56
C VAL A 112 -3.24 3.25 3.54
N ASP A 113 -4.51 3.07 3.90
CA ASP A 113 -5.46 4.17 3.91
C ASP A 113 -5.85 4.62 5.30
N SER A 114 -5.59 3.80 6.33
CA SER A 114 -5.93 4.19 7.69
C SER A 114 -5.12 3.39 8.70
N VAL A 115 -4.98 4.00 9.87
CA VAL A 115 -4.37 3.36 11.04
C VAL A 115 -5.51 2.95 11.97
N ILE A 116 -5.61 1.66 12.25
CA ILE A 116 -6.67 1.15 13.10
C ILE A 116 -6.33 1.33 14.57
N ALA A 117 -5.09 1.00 14.94
CA ALA A 117 -4.64 1.11 16.31
C ALA A 117 -3.13 1.28 16.37
N ILE A 118 -2.67 1.97 17.41
CA ILE A 118 -1.26 2.13 17.71
C ILE A 118 -1.04 1.63 19.13
N HIS A 119 -0.12 0.71 19.29
CA HIS A 119 0.21 0.12 20.58
C HIS A 119 1.58 0.59 21.03
N ASP A 120 1.69 1.08 22.25
CA ASP A 120 2.97 1.53 22.77
C ASP A 120 3.93 0.40 23.07
N GLU A 121 3.39 -0.77 23.35
CA GLU A 121 4.16 -1.96 23.64
C GLU A 121 3.68 -3.12 22.81
N LYS A 122 4.46 -4.21 22.83
CA LYS A 122 4.01 -5.45 22.20
C LYS A 122 2.66 -5.82 22.79
N GLY A 123 1.67 -5.92 21.92
CA GLY A 123 0.33 -6.23 22.35
C GLY A 123 0.17 -7.73 22.57
N PHE A 124 0.35 -8.13 23.74
CA PHE A 124 -0.07 -9.45 24.15
C PHE A 124 -0.71 -9.37 25.49
#